data_d40dc0a997300ac49481df95a46aaf86
#
_entry.id   d40dc0a997300ac49481df95a46aaf86
#
_cell.length_a   1.000
_cell.length_b   1.000
_cell.length_c   1.000
_cell.angle_alpha   90.00
_cell.angle_beta   90.00
_cell.angle_gamma   90.00
#
_symmetry.space_group_name_H-M   'P 1'
#
loop_
_entity.id
_entity.type
_entity.pdbx_description
1 polymer ?
#
loop_
_entity_poly.entity_id
_entity_poly.type
_entity_poly.pdbx_seq_one_letter_code
_entity_poly.pdbx_strand_id
1 'polypeptide(L)'
;MAGGAVGRQSRDKNRREAFLEAARRLFFDSGYRGTSMQQIAAEAGYSKRAVYLDYQNKDELFISVCAEGLALLLAKLREVPWQEITVESCMARFLEVYIDFSRDHPEEFRMIFSEATPAIIANCSPPIRSRVAELERQCLEVVVRLIERAVREGILQEIDPWEAAGIIVGSATGIILLSMGGSQTVFSRKTLESLVTRAIWTLWRGLKPEGSGLARPANRRGHDRNASHLPRSARAHP
;
A
#
# COMPACT_ATOMS: atom_id res chain seq x y z
N MET A 1 19.49 -35.32 -21.45
CA MET A 1 18.76 -35.45 -20.14
C MET A 1 18.22 -34.10 -19.59
N ALA A 2 17.81 -33.15 -20.47
CA ALA A 2 17.30 -31.83 -20.06
C ALA A 2 15.74 -31.75 -19.97
N GLY A 3 14.99 -32.73 -20.45
CA GLY A 3 13.51 -32.65 -20.50
C GLY A 3 12.77 -32.83 -19.17
N GLY A 4 13.38 -33.46 -18.18
CA GLY A 4 12.74 -33.71 -16.88
C GLY A 4 12.67 -32.50 -15.95
N ALA A 5 13.63 -31.60 -16.03
CA ALA A 5 13.70 -30.39 -15.17
C ALA A 5 12.67 -29.33 -15.61
N VAL A 6 12.50 -29.11 -16.91
CA VAL A 6 11.54 -28.16 -17.48
C VAL A 6 10.10 -28.57 -17.17
N GLY A 7 9.78 -29.86 -17.28
CA GLY A 7 8.45 -30.37 -16.95
C GLY A 7 8.10 -30.32 -15.49
N ARG A 8 9.09 -30.41 -14.58
CA ARG A 8 8.88 -30.29 -13.13
C ARG A 8 8.63 -28.83 -12.72
N GLN A 9 9.44 -27.90 -13.22
CA GLN A 9 9.26 -26.46 -12.96
C GLN A 9 7.91 -25.94 -13.46
N SER A 10 7.45 -26.38 -14.63
CA SER A 10 6.13 -26.00 -15.15
C SER A 10 4.99 -26.53 -14.26
N ARG A 11 5.06 -27.78 -13.78
CA ARG A 11 4.04 -28.33 -12.86
C ARG A 11 4.03 -27.63 -11.52
N ASP A 12 5.18 -27.31 -10.96
CA ASP A 12 5.29 -26.59 -9.68
C ASP A 12 4.75 -25.16 -9.81
N LYS A 13 4.99 -24.50 -10.93
CA LYS A 13 4.41 -23.18 -11.23
C LYS A 13 2.88 -23.24 -11.32
N ASN A 14 2.34 -24.14 -12.11
CA ASN A 14 0.89 -24.32 -12.29
C ASN A 14 0.18 -24.65 -10.96
N ARG A 15 0.82 -25.46 -10.11
CA ARG A 15 0.30 -25.78 -8.77
C ARG A 15 0.24 -24.56 -7.87
N ARG A 16 1.30 -23.73 -7.85
CA ARG A 16 1.32 -22.47 -7.07
C ARG A 16 0.27 -21.48 -7.54
N GLU A 17 0.10 -21.35 -8.85
CA GLU A 17 -0.96 -20.53 -9.46
C GLU A 17 -2.36 -21.00 -9.04
N ALA A 18 -2.59 -22.32 -9.04
CA ALA A 18 -3.87 -22.90 -8.58
C ALA A 18 -4.13 -22.59 -7.09
N PHE A 19 -3.10 -22.66 -6.23
CA PHE A 19 -3.26 -22.28 -4.81
C PHE A 19 -3.55 -20.80 -4.64
N LEU A 20 -2.89 -19.91 -5.38
CA LEU A 20 -3.13 -18.46 -5.31
C LEU A 20 -4.54 -18.11 -5.78
N GLU A 21 -5.01 -18.72 -6.86
CA GLU A 21 -6.35 -18.50 -7.39
C GLU A 21 -7.44 -18.99 -6.41
N ALA A 22 -7.26 -20.17 -5.83
CA ALA A 22 -8.16 -20.70 -4.81
C ALA A 22 -8.15 -19.84 -3.54
N ALA A 23 -6.95 -19.39 -3.10
CA ALA A 23 -6.79 -18.52 -1.96
C ALA A 23 -7.48 -17.17 -2.18
N ARG A 24 -7.30 -16.56 -3.36
CA ARG A 24 -7.94 -15.30 -3.73
C ARG A 24 -9.46 -15.40 -3.61
N ARG A 25 -10.07 -16.41 -4.23
CA ARG A 25 -11.54 -16.62 -4.15
C ARG A 25 -12.00 -16.75 -2.71
N LEU A 26 -11.37 -17.62 -1.93
CA LEU A 26 -11.77 -17.88 -0.56
C LEU A 26 -11.56 -16.67 0.36
N PHE A 27 -10.49 -15.90 0.17
CA PHE A 27 -10.27 -14.67 0.93
C PHE A 27 -11.30 -13.58 0.57
N PHE A 28 -11.73 -13.49 -0.68
CA PHE A 28 -12.77 -12.56 -1.10
C PHE A 28 -14.14 -12.94 -0.52
N ASP A 29 -14.49 -14.23 -0.57
CA ASP A 29 -15.80 -14.72 -0.15
C ASP A 29 -15.94 -14.79 1.37
N SER A 30 -14.93 -15.25 2.08
CA SER A 30 -14.99 -15.60 3.51
C SER A 30 -14.04 -14.76 4.38
N GLY A 31 -13.24 -13.90 3.79
CA GLY A 31 -12.21 -13.10 4.46
C GLY A 31 -11.03 -13.94 4.95
N TYR A 32 -10.00 -13.25 5.45
CA TYR A 32 -8.80 -13.91 5.98
C TYR A 32 -9.13 -14.88 7.12
N ARG A 33 -10.00 -14.48 8.08
CA ARG A 33 -10.30 -15.29 9.26
C ARG A 33 -11.15 -16.52 8.94
N GLY A 34 -12.07 -16.40 7.97
CA GLY A 34 -12.97 -17.49 7.56
C GLY A 34 -12.30 -18.54 6.66
N THR A 35 -11.10 -18.32 6.20
CA THR A 35 -10.38 -19.20 5.28
C THR A 35 -9.32 -20.03 5.98
N SER A 36 -9.17 -21.29 5.60
CA SER A 36 -8.15 -22.24 6.09
C SER A 36 -7.32 -22.84 4.98
N MET A 37 -6.09 -23.27 5.29
CA MET A 37 -5.20 -23.98 4.37
C MET A 37 -5.84 -25.25 3.77
N GLN A 38 -6.71 -25.90 4.53
CA GLN A 38 -7.41 -27.11 4.06
C GLN A 38 -8.47 -26.77 3.00
N GLN A 39 -9.22 -25.69 3.19
CA GLN A 39 -10.19 -25.21 2.19
C GLN A 39 -9.48 -24.78 0.91
N ILE A 40 -8.36 -24.05 1.02
CA ILE A 40 -7.56 -23.63 -0.13
C ILE A 40 -7.05 -24.84 -0.92
N ALA A 41 -6.51 -25.86 -0.22
CA ALA A 41 -6.05 -27.07 -0.89
C ALA A 41 -7.18 -27.81 -1.60
N ALA A 42 -8.34 -27.96 -0.96
CA ALA A 42 -9.51 -28.62 -1.53
C ALA A 42 -10.05 -27.87 -2.77
N GLU A 43 -10.17 -26.54 -2.67
CA GLU A 43 -10.62 -25.66 -3.76
C GLU A 43 -9.67 -25.72 -4.97
N ALA A 44 -8.36 -25.80 -4.72
CA ALA A 44 -7.35 -25.95 -5.76
C ALA A 44 -7.25 -27.37 -6.35
N GLY A 45 -7.97 -28.35 -5.81
CA GLY A 45 -7.92 -29.74 -6.26
C GLY A 45 -6.67 -30.52 -5.81
N TYR A 46 -6.05 -30.09 -4.69
CA TYR A 46 -4.83 -30.69 -4.15
C TYR A 46 -5.00 -31.15 -2.69
N SER A 47 -4.06 -31.98 -2.22
CA SER A 47 -4.02 -32.37 -0.82
C SER A 47 -3.51 -31.23 0.08
N LYS A 48 -3.92 -31.24 1.37
CA LYS A 48 -3.37 -30.33 2.38
C LYS A 48 -1.84 -30.36 2.45
N ARG A 49 -1.23 -31.54 2.27
CA ARG A 49 0.23 -31.69 2.24
C ARG A 49 0.85 -30.93 1.06
N ALA A 50 0.19 -30.90 -0.10
CA ALA A 50 0.71 -30.24 -1.28
C ALA A 50 0.80 -28.72 -1.10
N VAL A 51 -0.18 -28.09 -0.45
CA VAL A 51 -0.13 -26.64 -0.21
C VAL A 51 0.98 -26.25 0.75
N TYR A 52 1.25 -27.07 1.78
CA TYR A 52 2.36 -26.83 2.71
C TYR A 52 3.76 -27.06 2.13
N LEU A 53 3.87 -27.68 0.95
CA LEU A 53 5.15 -27.74 0.23
C LEU A 53 5.52 -26.41 -0.44
N ASP A 54 4.52 -25.59 -0.78
CA ASP A 54 4.72 -24.33 -1.48
C ASP A 54 4.59 -23.11 -0.57
N TYR A 55 3.76 -23.19 0.49
CA TYR A 55 3.46 -22.10 1.42
C TYR A 55 3.47 -22.61 2.87
N GLN A 56 4.27 -21.98 3.72
CA GLN A 56 4.46 -22.45 5.11
C GLN A 56 3.20 -22.27 5.97
N ASN A 57 2.41 -21.25 5.69
CA ASN A 57 1.21 -20.91 6.44
C ASN A 57 0.22 -20.09 5.59
N LYS A 58 -0.92 -19.77 6.18
CA LYS A 58 -1.98 -18.99 5.52
C LYS A 58 -1.54 -17.54 5.24
N ASP A 59 -0.68 -16.99 6.09
CA ASP A 59 -0.18 -15.62 5.95
C ASP A 59 0.63 -15.47 4.66
N GLU A 60 1.44 -16.48 4.31
CA GLU A 60 2.19 -16.48 3.05
C GLU A 60 1.29 -16.48 1.82
N LEU A 61 0.21 -17.25 1.82
CA LEU A 61 -0.76 -17.23 0.74
C LEU A 61 -1.47 -15.87 0.67
N PHE A 62 -1.90 -15.34 1.82
CA PHE A 62 -2.57 -14.06 1.89
C PHE A 62 -1.69 -12.91 1.36
N ILE A 63 -0.46 -12.80 1.85
CA ILE A 63 0.48 -11.77 1.38
C ILE A 63 0.89 -11.99 -0.08
N SER A 64 0.93 -13.24 -0.56
CA SER A 64 1.17 -13.51 -1.98
C SER A 64 0.02 -13.02 -2.86
N VAL A 65 -1.24 -13.16 -2.43
CA VAL A 65 -2.41 -12.58 -3.14
C VAL A 65 -2.35 -11.06 -3.11
N CYS A 66 -1.99 -10.43 -1.97
CA CYS A 66 -1.76 -8.98 -1.90
C CYS A 66 -0.66 -8.52 -2.86
N ALA A 67 0.43 -9.28 -2.98
CA ALA A 67 1.52 -8.98 -3.91
C ALA A 67 1.07 -9.03 -5.38
N GLU A 68 0.14 -9.92 -5.75
CA GLU A 68 -0.45 -9.92 -7.09
C GLU A 68 -1.32 -8.68 -7.34
N GLY A 69 -2.11 -8.25 -6.36
CA GLY A 69 -2.88 -7.01 -6.44
C GLY A 69 -1.98 -5.76 -6.59
N LEU A 70 -0.87 -5.69 -5.82
CA LEU A 70 0.14 -4.64 -5.97
C LEU A 70 0.80 -4.67 -7.35
N ALA A 71 1.13 -5.84 -7.87
CA ALA A 71 1.69 -5.98 -9.22
C ALA A 71 0.71 -5.50 -10.29
N LEU A 72 -0.59 -5.77 -10.12
CA LEU A 72 -1.63 -5.27 -11.02
C LEU A 72 -1.74 -3.73 -10.96
N LEU A 73 -1.75 -3.14 -9.77
CA LEU A 73 -1.73 -1.68 -9.61
C LEU A 73 -0.48 -1.07 -10.28
N LEU A 74 0.68 -1.66 -10.03
CA LEU A 74 1.94 -1.19 -10.62
C LEU A 74 1.92 -1.27 -12.15
N ALA A 75 1.34 -2.32 -12.73
CA ALA A 75 1.19 -2.46 -14.18
C ALA A 75 0.34 -1.32 -14.75
N LYS A 76 -0.82 -1.02 -14.14
CA LYS A 76 -1.68 0.12 -14.52
C LYS A 76 -0.96 1.47 -14.41
N LEU A 77 -0.18 1.68 -13.34
CA LEU A 77 0.62 2.89 -13.18
C LEU A 77 1.71 3.04 -14.24
N ARG A 78 2.30 1.94 -14.72
CA ARG A 78 3.33 1.96 -15.77
C ARG A 78 2.80 2.29 -17.16
N GLU A 79 1.50 2.17 -17.41
CA GLU A 79 0.87 2.54 -18.68
C GLU A 79 0.74 4.05 -18.86
N VAL A 80 0.89 4.84 -17.81
CA VAL A 80 0.77 6.30 -17.87
C VAL A 80 2.05 6.90 -18.50
N PRO A 81 1.92 7.81 -19.48
CA PRO A 81 3.07 8.45 -20.15
C PRO A 81 3.64 9.61 -19.31
N TRP A 82 4.21 9.29 -18.14
CA TRP A 82 4.65 10.26 -17.12
C TRP A 82 5.59 11.37 -17.62
N GLN A 83 6.36 11.11 -18.68
CA GLN A 83 7.34 12.06 -19.22
C GLN A 83 6.74 13.02 -20.26
N GLU A 84 5.60 12.67 -20.83
CA GLU A 84 5.01 13.37 -21.98
C GLU A 84 3.97 14.42 -21.59
N ILE A 85 3.55 14.42 -20.31
CA ILE A 85 2.48 15.28 -19.80
C ILE A 85 2.98 16.18 -18.66
N THR A 86 2.22 17.26 -18.37
CA THR A 86 2.58 18.19 -17.28
C THR A 86 2.52 17.50 -15.92
N VAL A 87 3.20 18.06 -14.93
CA VAL A 87 3.21 17.54 -13.54
C VAL A 87 1.80 17.46 -12.96
N GLU A 88 0.97 18.48 -13.19
CA GLU A 88 -0.42 18.47 -12.74
C GLU A 88 -1.25 17.39 -13.46
N SER A 89 -1.03 17.17 -14.74
CA SER A 89 -1.65 16.08 -15.49
C SER A 89 -1.20 14.71 -14.98
N CYS A 90 0.09 14.57 -14.61
CA CYS A 90 0.59 13.36 -13.97
C CYS A 90 -0.15 13.06 -12.67
N MET A 91 -0.32 14.06 -11.79
CA MET A 91 -1.05 13.89 -10.53
C MET A 91 -2.52 13.51 -10.79
N ALA A 92 -3.17 14.15 -11.74
CA ALA A 92 -4.56 13.82 -12.10
C ALA A 92 -4.67 12.37 -12.61
N ARG A 93 -3.76 11.92 -13.47
CA ARG A 93 -3.71 10.54 -14.00
C ARG A 93 -3.39 9.51 -12.91
N PHE A 94 -2.49 9.84 -11.98
CA PHE A 94 -2.24 8.98 -10.83
C PHE A 94 -3.53 8.76 -10.03
N LEU A 95 -4.25 9.83 -9.69
CA LEU A 95 -5.50 9.74 -8.94
C LEU A 95 -6.57 8.94 -9.68
N GLU A 96 -6.71 9.15 -10.98
CA GLU A 96 -7.64 8.39 -11.82
C GLU A 96 -7.31 6.89 -11.77
N VAL A 97 -6.07 6.49 -12.05
CA VAL A 97 -5.64 5.08 -11.98
C VAL A 97 -5.87 4.49 -10.59
N TYR A 98 -5.57 5.25 -9.53
CA TYR A 98 -5.69 4.77 -8.15
C TYR A 98 -7.15 4.60 -7.71
N ILE A 99 -8.02 5.54 -8.08
CA ILE A 99 -9.46 5.47 -7.81
C ILE A 99 -10.10 4.35 -8.64
N ASP A 100 -9.75 4.24 -9.93
CA ASP A 100 -10.24 3.17 -10.79
C ASP A 100 -9.82 1.80 -10.28
N PHE A 101 -8.56 1.64 -9.85
CA PHE A 101 -8.12 0.41 -9.22
C PHE A 101 -8.95 0.05 -7.98
N SER A 102 -9.25 1.02 -7.11
CA SER A 102 -10.08 0.78 -5.92
C SER A 102 -11.53 0.39 -6.25
N ARG A 103 -12.03 0.82 -7.41
CA ARG A 103 -13.39 0.57 -7.88
C ARG A 103 -13.52 -0.76 -8.62
N ASP A 104 -12.53 -1.05 -9.47
CA ASP A 104 -12.52 -2.23 -10.32
C ASP A 104 -12.02 -3.47 -9.57
N HIS A 105 -11.17 -3.26 -8.53
CA HIS A 105 -10.54 -4.29 -7.71
C HIS A 105 -10.71 -4.00 -6.21
N PRO A 106 -11.97 -3.87 -5.71
CA PRO A 106 -12.23 -3.44 -4.33
C PRO A 106 -11.73 -4.41 -3.27
N GLU A 107 -11.75 -5.72 -3.55
CA GLU A 107 -11.29 -6.74 -2.62
C GLU A 107 -9.76 -6.73 -2.50
N GLU A 108 -9.04 -6.65 -3.63
CA GLU A 108 -7.59 -6.48 -3.65
C GLU A 108 -7.19 -5.21 -2.91
N PHE A 109 -7.87 -4.09 -3.16
CA PHE A 109 -7.59 -2.83 -2.50
C PHE A 109 -7.74 -2.95 -0.98
N ARG A 110 -8.85 -3.55 -0.52
CA ARG A 110 -9.10 -3.78 0.91
C ARG A 110 -8.05 -4.70 1.53
N MET A 111 -7.71 -5.82 0.90
CA MET A 111 -6.71 -6.76 1.39
C MET A 111 -5.34 -6.08 1.56
N ILE A 112 -4.90 -5.34 0.55
CA ILE A 112 -3.59 -4.68 0.54
C ILE A 112 -3.51 -3.60 1.63
N PHE A 113 -4.49 -2.71 1.68
CA PHE A 113 -4.38 -1.47 2.47
C PHE A 113 -5.07 -1.51 3.83
N SER A 114 -5.88 -2.51 4.12
CA SER A 114 -6.60 -2.63 5.38
C SER A 114 -6.30 -3.92 6.15
N GLU A 115 -6.09 -5.04 5.46
CA GLU A 115 -5.99 -6.35 6.09
C GLU A 115 -4.55 -6.87 6.17
N ALA A 116 -3.63 -6.46 5.28
CA ALA A 116 -2.21 -6.84 5.29
C ALA A 116 -1.47 -6.13 6.42
N THR A 117 -1.65 -6.62 7.65
CA THR A 117 -1.03 -6.01 8.84
C THR A 117 0.45 -6.38 8.96
N PRO A 118 1.27 -5.56 9.66
CA PRO A 118 2.67 -5.90 9.95
C PRO A 118 2.83 -7.26 10.63
N ALA A 119 1.88 -7.68 11.46
CA ALA A 119 1.92 -8.98 12.14
C ALA A 119 1.79 -10.15 11.14
N ILE A 120 0.88 -10.06 10.16
CA ILE A 120 0.73 -11.06 9.10
C ILE A 120 1.99 -11.11 8.23
N ILE A 121 2.53 -9.96 7.84
CA ILE A 121 3.75 -9.87 7.03
C ILE A 121 4.95 -10.48 7.77
N ALA A 122 5.08 -10.25 9.08
CA ALA A 122 6.17 -10.79 9.89
C ALA A 122 6.22 -12.33 9.93
N ASN A 123 5.07 -12.99 9.79
CA ASN A 123 4.95 -14.45 9.77
C ASN A 123 5.35 -15.09 8.42
N CYS A 124 5.58 -14.28 7.39
CA CYS A 124 5.98 -14.79 6.08
C CYS A 124 7.49 -15.02 5.97
N SER A 125 7.90 -15.92 5.10
CA SER A 125 9.30 -16.17 4.75
C SER A 125 9.95 -14.93 4.12
N PRO A 126 11.29 -14.76 4.25
CA PRO A 126 11.99 -13.60 3.72
C PRO A 126 11.72 -13.31 2.22
N PRO A 127 11.66 -14.31 1.32
CA PRO A 127 11.36 -14.04 -0.10
C PRO A 127 9.99 -13.38 -0.33
N ILE A 128 8.96 -13.80 0.40
CA ILE A 128 7.60 -13.25 0.27
C ILE A 128 7.57 -11.82 0.84
N ARG A 129 8.18 -11.59 2.01
CA ARG A 129 8.30 -10.25 2.60
C ARG A 129 9.02 -9.28 1.66
N SER A 130 10.16 -9.70 1.10
CA SER A 130 10.94 -8.86 0.18
C SER A 130 10.16 -8.54 -1.09
N ARG A 131 9.39 -9.50 -1.61
CA ARG A 131 8.58 -9.30 -2.81
C ARG A 131 7.47 -8.25 -2.58
N VAL A 132 6.72 -8.36 -1.49
CA VAL A 132 5.64 -7.39 -1.21
C VAL A 132 6.20 -6.00 -0.93
N ALA A 133 7.25 -5.90 -0.11
CA ALA A 133 7.92 -4.63 0.19
C ALA A 133 8.47 -3.95 -1.07
N GLU A 134 9.03 -4.71 -2.00
CA GLU A 134 9.54 -4.17 -3.26
C GLU A 134 8.41 -3.67 -4.18
N LEU A 135 7.27 -4.37 -4.24
CA LEU A 135 6.12 -3.92 -5.01
C LEU A 135 5.49 -2.66 -4.41
N GLU A 136 5.35 -2.59 -3.08
CA GLU A 136 4.89 -1.39 -2.38
C GLU A 136 5.81 -0.20 -2.66
N ARG A 137 7.13 -0.41 -2.54
CA ARG A 137 8.13 0.62 -2.86
C ARG A 137 8.00 1.11 -4.31
N GLN A 138 7.87 0.21 -5.28
CA GLN A 138 7.73 0.56 -6.69
C GLN A 138 6.43 1.33 -6.98
N CYS A 139 5.32 0.97 -6.36
CA CYS A 139 4.07 1.71 -6.50
C CYS A 139 4.20 3.13 -5.94
N LEU A 140 4.81 3.29 -4.76
CA LEU A 140 5.02 4.59 -4.15
C LEU A 140 6.03 5.44 -4.92
N GLU A 141 7.07 4.82 -5.47
CA GLU A 141 8.14 5.49 -6.24
C GLU A 141 7.61 6.23 -7.48
N VAL A 142 6.49 5.79 -8.05
CA VAL A 142 5.84 6.54 -9.14
C VAL A 142 5.46 7.94 -8.68
N VAL A 143 4.88 8.07 -7.48
CA VAL A 143 4.50 9.37 -6.91
C VAL A 143 5.73 10.13 -6.44
N VAL A 144 6.72 9.46 -5.86
CA VAL A 144 8.01 10.06 -5.47
C VAL A 144 8.65 10.77 -6.65
N ARG A 145 8.79 10.09 -7.78
CA ARG A 145 9.37 10.69 -9.02
C ARG A 145 8.57 11.87 -9.55
N LEU A 146 7.24 11.84 -9.40
CA LEU A 146 6.39 12.96 -9.74
C LEU A 146 6.67 14.17 -8.84
N ILE A 147 6.82 13.97 -7.53
CA ILE A 147 7.17 15.02 -6.57
C ILE A 147 8.58 15.58 -6.88
N GLU A 148 9.58 14.72 -7.10
CA GLU A 148 10.93 15.14 -7.48
C GLU A 148 10.93 16.02 -8.74
N ARG A 149 10.12 15.64 -9.73
CA ARG A 149 9.95 16.45 -10.94
C ARG A 149 9.30 17.80 -10.63
N ALA A 150 8.26 17.81 -9.81
CA ALA A 150 7.55 19.03 -9.41
C ALA A 150 8.45 20.01 -8.63
N VAL A 151 9.31 19.52 -7.75
CA VAL A 151 10.31 20.33 -7.04
C VAL A 151 11.35 20.85 -8.00
N ARG A 152 11.89 20.03 -8.87
CA ARG A 152 12.90 20.44 -9.89
C ARG A 152 12.38 21.49 -10.88
N GLU A 153 11.09 21.42 -11.25
CA GLU A 153 10.43 22.41 -12.10
C GLU A 153 9.95 23.66 -11.33
N GLY A 154 10.19 23.74 -10.02
CA GLY A 154 9.78 24.89 -9.19
C GLY A 154 8.27 25.00 -8.93
N ILE A 155 7.52 23.94 -9.24
CA ILE A 155 6.06 23.87 -8.99
C ILE A 155 5.76 23.67 -7.51
N LEU A 156 6.57 22.86 -6.83
CA LEU A 156 6.52 22.61 -5.40
C LEU A 156 7.74 23.20 -4.70
N GLN A 157 7.58 23.56 -3.42
CA GLN A 157 8.70 23.92 -2.57
C GLN A 157 9.60 22.71 -2.30
N GLU A 158 10.82 22.95 -1.83
CA GLU A 158 11.72 21.88 -1.42
C GLU A 158 11.10 21.07 -0.26
N ILE A 159 10.93 19.78 -0.48
CA ILE A 159 10.31 18.83 0.44
C ILE A 159 10.88 17.44 0.20
N ASP A 160 10.94 16.60 1.24
CA ASP A 160 11.26 15.18 1.09
C ASP A 160 10.22 14.50 0.18
N PRO A 161 10.61 13.96 -0.99
CA PRO A 161 9.66 13.36 -1.93
C PRO A 161 8.94 12.14 -1.38
N TRP A 162 9.58 11.35 -0.51
CA TRP A 162 8.97 10.17 0.12
C TRP A 162 7.93 10.56 1.16
N GLU A 163 8.21 11.61 1.97
CA GLU A 163 7.25 12.16 2.92
C GLU A 163 6.01 12.68 2.20
N ALA A 164 6.20 13.50 1.16
CA ALA A 164 5.10 14.06 0.37
C ALA A 164 4.27 12.96 -0.32
N ALA A 165 4.92 11.96 -0.93
CA ALA A 165 4.25 10.83 -1.55
C ALA A 165 3.44 10.01 -0.53
N GLY A 166 4.02 9.76 0.67
CA GLY A 166 3.31 9.07 1.76
C GLY A 166 2.07 9.82 2.23
N ILE A 167 2.14 11.15 2.37
CA ILE A 167 0.98 11.99 2.72
C ILE A 167 -0.10 11.91 1.64
N ILE A 168 0.27 12.02 0.37
CA ILE A 168 -0.69 11.99 -0.76
C ILE A 168 -1.37 10.62 -0.85
N VAL A 169 -0.59 9.54 -0.93
CA VAL A 169 -1.12 8.18 -1.07
C VAL A 169 -1.90 7.78 0.18
N GLY A 170 -1.38 8.05 1.38
CA GLY A 170 -2.06 7.76 2.63
C GLY A 170 -3.40 8.48 2.78
N SER A 171 -3.47 9.75 2.38
CA SER A 171 -4.73 10.51 2.38
C SER A 171 -5.74 9.94 1.40
N ALA A 172 -5.33 9.63 0.17
CA ALA A 172 -6.19 9.02 -0.84
C ALA A 172 -6.71 7.64 -0.36
N THR A 173 -5.80 6.78 0.11
CA THR A 173 -6.14 5.46 0.66
C THR A 173 -7.13 5.55 1.82
N GLY A 174 -6.89 6.44 2.78
CA GLY A 174 -7.75 6.62 3.93
C GLY A 174 -9.19 7.01 3.54
N ILE A 175 -9.34 7.95 2.61
CA ILE A 175 -10.67 8.36 2.11
C ILE A 175 -11.37 7.20 1.39
N ILE A 176 -10.64 6.45 0.56
CA ILE A 176 -11.18 5.31 -0.17
C ILE A 176 -11.64 4.21 0.81
N LEU A 177 -10.81 3.82 1.77
CA LEU A 177 -11.15 2.79 2.76
C LEU A 177 -12.35 3.19 3.62
N LEU A 178 -12.44 4.44 4.05
CA LEU A 178 -13.59 4.95 4.79
C LEU A 178 -14.88 4.85 3.96
N SER A 179 -14.81 5.05 2.65
CA SER A 179 -15.97 4.90 1.76
C SER A 179 -16.41 3.44 1.59
N MET A 180 -15.47 2.49 1.65
CA MET A 180 -15.75 1.05 1.57
C MET A 180 -16.38 0.51 2.86
N GLY A 181 -16.14 1.14 4.01
CA GLY A 181 -16.61 0.73 5.33
C GLY A 181 -18.09 0.92 5.62
N GLY A 182 -18.93 1.21 4.63
CA GLY A 182 -20.40 1.19 4.75
C GLY A 182 -21.04 2.45 5.35
N SER A 183 -20.31 3.53 5.58
CA SER A 183 -20.89 4.82 5.96
C SER A 183 -21.54 5.49 4.73
N GLN A 184 -22.66 4.93 4.27
CA GLN A 184 -23.41 5.43 3.13
C GLN A 184 -23.92 6.88 3.30
N THR A 185 -23.92 7.39 4.52
CA THR A 185 -24.40 8.73 4.87
C THR A 185 -23.44 9.85 4.43
N VAL A 186 -22.13 9.56 4.33
CA VAL A 186 -21.11 10.58 4.05
C VAL A 186 -20.51 10.44 2.66
N PHE A 187 -20.48 9.21 2.10
CA PHE A 187 -19.77 8.92 0.86
C PHE A 187 -20.69 8.24 -0.17
N SER A 188 -21.30 9.01 -1.09
CA SER A 188 -21.85 8.44 -2.32
C SER A 188 -20.70 8.23 -3.35
N ARG A 189 -20.89 7.35 -4.34
CA ARG A 189 -19.89 7.05 -5.38
C ARG A 189 -19.36 8.29 -6.12
N LYS A 190 -20.25 9.26 -6.41
CA LYS A 190 -19.86 10.56 -6.99
C LYS A 190 -19.11 11.45 -6.00
N THR A 191 -19.41 11.30 -4.71
CA THR A 191 -18.78 12.07 -3.64
C THR A 191 -17.35 11.58 -3.39
N LEU A 192 -17.07 10.27 -3.50
CA LEU A 192 -15.75 9.70 -3.26
C LEU A 192 -14.68 10.29 -4.19
N GLU A 193 -14.89 10.21 -5.49
CA GLU A 193 -13.97 10.75 -6.49
C GLU A 193 -13.71 12.25 -6.27
N SER A 194 -14.78 13.01 -6.05
CA SER A 194 -14.69 14.44 -5.74
C SER A 194 -13.93 14.73 -4.45
N LEU A 195 -14.11 13.90 -3.40
CA LEU A 195 -13.42 14.07 -2.12
C LEU A 195 -11.94 13.75 -2.21
N VAL A 196 -11.59 12.63 -2.83
CA VAL A 196 -10.18 12.25 -3.04
C VAL A 196 -9.47 13.33 -3.83
N THR A 197 -10.04 13.71 -4.98
CA THR A 197 -9.47 14.75 -5.85
C THR A 197 -9.31 16.07 -5.10
N ARG A 198 -10.33 16.53 -4.38
CA ARG A 198 -10.29 17.77 -3.61
C ARG A 198 -9.25 17.73 -2.50
N ALA A 199 -9.17 16.62 -1.76
CA ALA A 199 -8.21 16.46 -0.68
C ALA A 199 -6.77 16.54 -1.22
N ILE A 200 -6.48 15.79 -2.29
CA ILE A 200 -5.13 15.77 -2.85
C ILE A 200 -4.76 17.12 -3.47
N TRP A 201 -5.66 17.79 -4.20
CA TRP A 201 -5.38 19.13 -4.72
C TRP A 201 -5.24 20.20 -3.63
N THR A 202 -5.88 20.01 -2.47
CA THR A 202 -5.65 20.88 -1.30
C THR A 202 -4.26 20.66 -0.72
N LEU A 203 -3.83 19.40 -0.54
CA LEU A 203 -2.46 19.07 -0.13
C LEU A 203 -1.44 19.59 -1.14
N TRP A 204 -1.65 19.36 -2.42
CA TRP A 204 -0.79 19.84 -3.50
C TRP A 204 -0.58 21.36 -3.47
N ARG A 205 -1.66 22.12 -3.26
CA ARG A 205 -1.56 23.60 -3.12
C ARG A 205 -0.76 23.99 -1.90
N GLY A 206 -0.89 23.28 -0.78
CA GLY A 206 -0.14 23.53 0.45
C GLY A 206 1.37 23.25 0.32
N LEU A 207 1.77 22.52 -0.70
CA LEU A 207 3.18 22.22 -1.02
C LEU A 207 3.79 23.20 -2.05
N LYS A 208 3.03 24.17 -2.57
CA LYS A 208 3.55 25.21 -3.46
C LYS A 208 4.41 26.20 -2.69
N PRO A 209 5.37 26.90 -3.35
CA PRO A 209 6.19 27.93 -2.72
C PRO A 209 5.36 29.02 -2.03
N GLU A 210 5.87 29.58 -0.93
CA GLU A 210 5.22 30.68 -0.23
C GLU A 210 5.09 31.91 -1.14
N GLY A 211 3.89 32.39 -1.29
CA GLY A 211 3.46 33.42 -2.27
C GLY A 211 2.21 33.00 -3.02
N SER A 212 1.83 31.72 -2.99
CA SER A 212 0.62 31.16 -3.60
C SER A 212 -0.53 30.90 -2.59
N GLY A 213 -0.49 31.55 -1.40
CA GLY A 213 -1.62 31.74 -0.49
C GLY A 213 -2.02 30.55 0.38
N LEU A 214 -1.26 30.28 1.43
CA LEU A 214 -1.73 29.80 2.74
C LEU A 214 -0.53 29.75 3.70
N ALA A 215 -0.54 30.57 4.75
CA ALA A 215 0.50 30.54 5.79
C ALA A 215 0.50 29.17 6.50
N ARG A 216 1.67 28.54 6.59
CA ARG A 216 1.86 27.29 7.35
C ARG A 216 1.65 27.54 8.84
N PRO A 217 0.92 26.68 9.57
CA PRO A 217 0.97 26.73 11.02
C PRO A 217 2.42 26.46 11.48
N ALA A 218 2.97 27.36 12.27
CA ALA A 218 4.33 27.24 12.81
C ALA A 218 4.48 25.93 13.59
N ASN A 219 5.36 25.06 13.13
CA ASN A 219 5.71 23.82 13.82
C ASN A 219 6.51 24.20 15.08
N ARG A 220 5.82 24.33 16.23
CA ARG A 220 6.45 24.54 17.53
C ARG A 220 7.19 23.26 17.93
N ARG A 221 8.41 23.11 17.44
CA ARG A 221 9.38 22.21 18.09
C ARG A 221 9.79 22.89 19.39
N GLY A 222 9.11 22.52 20.47
CA GLY A 222 9.52 22.86 21.82
C GLY A 222 10.88 22.24 22.11
N HIS A 223 11.90 23.09 22.10
CA HIS A 223 13.22 22.79 22.65
C HIS A 223 13.08 22.86 24.15
N ASP A 224 12.67 21.80 24.84
CA ASP A 224 12.92 21.63 26.28
C ASP A 224 14.32 21.07 26.49
N ARG A 225 15.29 21.99 26.43
CA ARG A 225 16.58 21.81 27.12
C ARG A 225 16.46 22.52 28.46
N ASN A 226 16.05 21.83 29.53
CA ASN A 226 16.45 22.16 30.88
C ASN A 226 16.17 20.99 31.84
N ALA A 227 17.13 20.07 31.93
CA ALA A 227 17.21 19.06 32.97
C ALA A 227 18.58 19.27 33.66
N SER A 228 18.68 20.26 34.53
CA SER A 228 19.78 20.35 35.50
C SER A 228 19.33 21.21 36.66
N HIS A 229 18.83 20.57 37.73
CA HIS A 229 19.01 20.95 39.12
C HIS A 229 18.14 20.04 40.00
N LEU A 230 18.73 18.94 40.45
CA LEU A 230 18.33 18.25 41.70
C LEU A 230 19.25 18.75 42.82
N PRO A 231 18.76 19.27 43.93
CA PRO A 231 19.57 19.53 45.11
C PRO A 231 19.74 18.20 45.90
N ARG A 232 21.00 17.90 46.24
CA ARG A 232 21.39 16.93 47.29
C ARG A 232 21.15 17.58 48.66
N SER A 233 20.55 16.82 49.54
CA SER A 233 20.63 16.77 51.01
C SER A 233 19.30 16.24 51.55
N ALA A 234 19.21 15.36 52.56
CA ALA A 234 20.04 15.16 53.71
C ALA A 234 19.93 13.73 54.22
N ARG A 235 21.04 13.25 54.77
CA ARG A 235 21.09 12.06 55.64
C ARG A 235 20.37 12.34 56.94
N ALA A 236 19.75 11.33 57.55
CA ALA A 236 19.86 11.02 58.97
C ALA A 236 19.23 9.66 59.26
N HIS A 237 20.00 8.86 59.93
CA HIS A 237 19.65 7.68 60.74
C HIS A 237 18.91 8.08 62.05
N PRO A 238 18.47 7.16 62.88
CA PRO A 238 18.85 5.77 63.07
C PRO A 238 17.80 4.73 62.62
#